data_972ab1a8f00c5ce68b56fc4cae9a2ed4
#
_entry.id   972ab1a8f00c5ce68b56fc4cae9a2ed4
#
_cell.length_a   1.000
_cell.length_b   1.000
_cell.length_c   1.000
_cell.angle_alpha   90.00
_cell.angle_beta   90.00
_cell.angle_gamma   90.00
#
_symmetry.space_group_name_H-M   'P 1'
#
loop_
_entity.id
_entity.type
_entity.pdbx_description
1 polymer ?
#
loop_
_entity_poly.entity_id
_entity_poly.type
_entity_poly.pdbx_seq_one_letter_code
_entity_poly.pdbx_strand_id
1 'polypeptide(L)'
;MQTPWDGLLPCLKENQSEIIQKIREGKYKPNPVRRVEIPKEEKGKVRKSGIPTVVDRLIQQAVTQELMPLFEPQFTENSYGFRPGRNQHDALKACKKNVDEGYVYVVSMDLEKFFDTVNHSKLIEVLSRTIKDGRVVPLIHKYLNAGVLQNGFFEKTEEGVPQGGPLSPLCGNVMLNEQDKELERRGHRFVRYADDALIFCRSRKSAERTLANIIPFIEGELFLKVNRAKTTVTHISRIKYLGYAFYRYKGKCRFRVHPKAVRKMKERIREITQKNKGWSNDYRQRVGKLL
;
A
#
# COMPACT_ATOMS: atom_id res chain seq x y z
N MET A 1 21.79 -10.47 16.08
CA MET A 1 21.24 -11.80 15.71
C MET A 1 19.78 -11.67 15.36
N GLN A 2 19.34 -12.24 14.24
CA GLN A 2 17.90 -12.26 13.92
C GLN A 2 17.29 -13.47 14.66
N THR A 3 16.40 -13.21 15.60
CA THR A 3 15.64 -14.25 16.31
C THR A 3 14.70 -14.94 15.32
N PRO A 4 14.80 -16.25 15.05
CA PRO A 4 13.82 -16.98 14.26
C PRO A 4 12.46 -17.01 14.97
N TRP A 5 11.38 -17.32 14.24
CA TRP A 5 10.03 -17.35 14.82
C TRP A 5 9.92 -18.25 16.07
N ASP A 6 10.58 -19.41 16.04
CA ASP A 6 10.60 -20.37 17.15
C ASP A 6 11.34 -19.83 18.38
N GLY A 7 12.22 -18.85 18.22
CA GLY A 7 12.93 -18.16 19.30
C GLY A 7 12.21 -16.93 19.86
N LEU A 8 11.04 -16.51 19.33
CA LEU A 8 10.37 -15.31 19.78
C LEU A 8 9.86 -15.40 21.22
N LEU A 9 9.15 -16.48 21.56
CA LEU A 9 8.60 -16.65 22.91
C LEU A 9 9.69 -16.74 24.00
N PRO A 10 10.75 -17.54 23.84
CA PRO A 10 11.88 -17.52 24.76
C PRO A 10 12.51 -16.11 24.87
N CYS A 11 12.80 -15.47 23.76
CA CYS A 11 13.37 -14.11 23.73
C CYS A 11 12.50 -13.09 24.47
N LEU A 12 11.18 -13.13 24.29
CA LEU A 12 10.27 -12.25 25.00
C LEU A 12 10.22 -12.54 26.49
N LYS A 13 10.19 -13.82 26.90
CA LYS A 13 10.21 -14.18 28.33
C LYS A 13 11.43 -13.62 29.06
N GLU A 14 12.58 -13.64 28.40
CA GLU A 14 13.85 -13.16 28.97
C GLU A 14 13.99 -11.63 28.92
N ASN A 15 13.54 -10.99 27.82
CA ASN A 15 13.89 -9.60 27.54
C ASN A 15 12.69 -8.63 27.57
N GLN A 16 11.46 -9.11 27.85
CA GLN A 16 10.23 -8.32 27.77
C GLN A 16 10.31 -7.04 28.63
N SER A 17 10.74 -7.17 29.87
CA SER A 17 10.83 -6.03 30.82
C SER A 17 11.82 -4.97 30.32
N GLU A 18 12.97 -5.38 29.81
CA GLU A 18 13.97 -4.49 29.26
C GLU A 18 13.49 -3.78 27.99
N ILE A 19 12.82 -4.51 27.09
CA ILE A 19 12.26 -3.94 25.85
C ILE A 19 11.20 -2.89 26.20
N ILE A 20 10.27 -3.20 27.11
CA ILE A 20 9.23 -2.27 27.55
C ILE A 20 9.85 -1.03 28.21
N GLN A 21 10.84 -1.21 29.07
CA GLN A 21 11.53 -0.10 29.70
C GLN A 21 12.21 0.79 28.69
N LYS A 22 12.96 0.22 27.73
CA LYS A 22 13.61 0.98 26.65
C LYS A 22 12.61 1.77 25.80
N ILE A 23 11.42 1.21 25.51
CA ILE A 23 10.34 1.91 24.79
C ILE A 23 9.82 3.08 25.64
N ARG A 24 9.50 2.84 26.92
CA ARG A 24 8.98 3.88 27.84
C ARG A 24 9.96 5.03 28.03
N GLU A 25 11.24 4.76 28.10
CA GLU A 25 12.32 5.74 28.22
C GLU A 25 12.69 6.38 26.87
N GLY A 26 12.07 5.98 25.78
CA GLY A 26 12.43 6.47 24.45
C GLY A 26 13.82 6.03 23.97
N LYS A 27 14.43 5.03 24.61
CA LYS A 27 15.77 4.51 24.28
C LYS A 27 15.78 3.33 23.31
N TYR A 28 14.59 2.78 22.97
CA TYR A 28 14.51 1.69 22.01
C TYR A 28 15.06 2.11 20.66
N LYS A 29 15.92 1.27 20.08
CA LYS A 29 16.53 1.45 18.76
C LYS A 29 16.07 0.29 17.86
N PRO A 30 15.21 0.55 16.87
CA PRO A 30 14.82 -0.45 15.88
C PRO A 30 16.02 -0.99 15.11
N ASN A 31 15.97 -2.26 14.73
CA ASN A 31 16.98 -2.84 13.86
C ASN A 31 16.73 -2.46 12.39
N PRO A 32 17.79 -2.39 11.57
CA PRO A 32 17.63 -2.22 10.14
C PRO A 32 16.79 -3.34 9.52
N VAL A 33 15.96 -3.00 8.53
CA VAL A 33 15.17 -4.00 7.82
C VAL A 33 16.04 -4.76 6.80
N ARG A 34 15.86 -6.07 6.70
CA ARG A 34 16.53 -6.87 5.66
C ARG A 34 15.83 -6.67 4.33
N ARG A 35 16.53 -6.15 3.33
CA ARG A 35 16.01 -5.98 1.97
C ARG A 35 15.91 -7.31 1.24
N VAL A 36 14.74 -7.52 0.61
CA VAL A 36 14.49 -8.64 -0.29
C VAL A 36 13.90 -8.08 -1.58
N GLU A 37 14.41 -8.54 -2.72
CA GLU A 37 13.91 -8.15 -4.03
C GLU A 37 12.92 -9.20 -4.53
N ILE A 38 11.69 -8.76 -4.79
CA ILE A 38 10.61 -9.61 -5.31
C ILE A 38 10.40 -9.24 -6.78
N PRO A 39 10.53 -10.17 -7.73
CA PRO A 39 10.29 -9.89 -9.14
C PRO A 39 8.87 -9.35 -9.38
N LYS A 40 8.76 -8.27 -10.17
CA LYS A 40 7.47 -7.76 -10.64
C LYS A 40 7.01 -8.51 -11.89
N GLU A 41 5.75 -8.32 -12.28
CA GLU A 41 5.18 -8.89 -13.52
C GLU A 41 5.91 -8.39 -14.78
N GLU A 42 6.45 -7.20 -14.75
CA GLU A 42 7.28 -6.64 -15.83
C GLU A 42 8.69 -7.21 -15.74
N LYS A 43 9.14 -7.87 -16.82
CA LYS A 43 10.49 -8.45 -16.91
C LYS A 43 11.56 -7.40 -16.55
N GLY A 44 12.48 -7.79 -15.68
CA GLY A 44 13.60 -6.93 -15.25
C GLY A 44 13.26 -5.90 -14.16
N LYS A 45 12.00 -5.80 -13.72
CA LYS A 45 11.61 -4.94 -12.60
C LYS A 45 11.47 -5.74 -11.32
N VAL A 46 11.97 -5.18 -10.21
CA VAL A 46 11.85 -5.75 -8.87
C VAL A 46 11.06 -4.83 -7.95
N ARG A 47 10.42 -5.42 -6.95
CA ARG A 47 9.85 -4.71 -5.81
C ARG A 47 10.80 -4.91 -4.63
N LYS A 48 11.28 -3.83 -4.07
CA LYS A 48 12.12 -3.87 -2.87
C LYS A 48 11.22 -3.99 -1.65
N SER A 49 11.34 -5.09 -0.90
CA SER A 49 10.62 -5.31 0.36
C SER A 49 11.60 -5.29 1.52
N GLY A 50 11.25 -4.66 2.62
CA GLY A 50 12.04 -4.65 3.85
C GLY A 50 11.41 -5.57 4.89
N ILE A 51 12.16 -6.57 5.35
CA ILE A 51 11.70 -7.50 6.38
C ILE A 51 12.27 -7.05 7.72
N PRO A 52 11.43 -6.52 8.65
CA PRO A 52 11.86 -6.20 10.02
C PRO A 52 12.21 -7.47 10.80
N THR A 53 12.97 -7.31 11.88
CA THR A 53 13.17 -8.41 12.83
C THR A 53 11.83 -8.84 13.46
N VAL A 54 11.79 -10.03 14.04
CA VAL A 54 10.54 -10.55 14.62
C VAL A 54 10.08 -9.67 15.78
N VAL A 55 11.00 -9.21 16.62
CA VAL A 55 10.70 -8.29 17.73
C VAL A 55 10.19 -6.94 17.21
N ASP A 56 10.84 -6.35 16.21
CA ASP A 56 10.40 -5.09 15.61
C ASP A 56 9.02 -5.22 14.95
N ARG A 57 8.72 -6.37 14.32
CA ARG A 57 7.37 -6.65 13.78
C ARG A 57 6.31 -6.70 14.85
N LEU A 58 6.60 -7.33 16.01
CA LEU A 58 5.70 -7.36 17.14
C LEU A 58 5.40 -5.95 17.66
N ILE A 59 6.43 -5.14 17.87
CA ILE A 59 6.26 -3.76 18.35
C ILE A 59 5.50 -2.91 17.33
N GLN A 60 5.85 -3.00 16.04
CA GLN A 60 5.10 -2.31 14.98
C GLN A 60 3.64 -2.74 14.92
N GLN A 61 3.35 -4.04 15.12
CA GLN A 61 1.98 -4.54 15.15
C GLN A 61 1.21 -3.97 16.35
N ALA A 62 1.81 -3.95 17.54
CA ALA A 62 1.20 -3.35 18.72
C ALA A 62 0.91 -1.86 18.50
N VAL A 63 1.88 -1.09 18.00
CA VAL A 63 1.69 0.32 17.65
C VAL A 63 0.57 0.50 16.63
N THR A 64 0.50 -0.34 15.60
CA THR A 64 -0.55 -0.27 14.57
C THR A 64 -1.93 -0.54 15.17
N GLN A 65 -2.07 -1.51 16.07
CA GLN A 65 -3.33 -1.84 16.73
C GLN A 65 -3.85 -0.69 17.60
N GLU A 66 -2.96 0.00 18.30
CA GLU A 66 -3.32 1.16 19.13
C GLU A 66 -3.63 2.41 18.28
N LEU A 67 -2.96 2.60 17.16
CA LEU A 67 -3.15 3.78 16.32
C LEU A 67 -4.33 3.63 15.34
N MET A 68 -4.64 2.41 14.88
CA MET A 68 -5.71 2.20 13.91
C MET A 68 -7.06 2.77 14.35
N PRO A 69 -7.53 2.56 15.61
CA PRO A 69 -8.78 3.15 16.09
C PRO A 69 -8.78 4.68 16.09
N LEU A 70 -7.62 5.32 16.22
CA LEU A 70 -7.48 6.78 16.22
C LEU A 70 -7.55 7.36 14.80
N PHE A 71 -7.02 6.66 13.81
CA PHE A 71 -6.95 7.12 12.42
C PHE A 71 -8.13 6.66 11.56
N GLU A 72 -8.70 5.48 11.83
CA GLU A 72 -9.79 4.91 11.02
C GLU A 72 -11.00 5.87 10.87
N PRO A 73 -11.46 6.57 11.91
CA PRO A 73 -12.55 7.54 11.78
C PRO A 73 -12.19 8.78 10.94
N GLN A 74 -10.90 9.05 10.75
CA GLN A 74 -10.42 10.22 9.99
C GLN A 74 -10.25 9.93 8.50
N PHE A 75 -10.23 8.65 8.11
CA PHE A 75 -10.10 8.25 6.72
C PHE A 75 -11.41 8.45 5.97
N THR A 76 -11.32 8.96 4.74
CA THR A 76 -12.49 9.18 3.90
C THR A 76 -13.20 7.87 3.54
N GLU A 77 -14.51 7.96 3.26
CA GLU A 77 -15.31 6.80 2.83
C GLU A 77 -14.87 6.25 1.46
N ASN A 78 -14.11 7.02 0.70
CA ASN A 78 -13.62 6.68 -0.64
C ASN A 78 -12.29 5.91 -0.63
N SER A 79 -11.71 5.68 0.55
CA SER A 79 -10.47 4.91 0.76
C SER A 79 -10.79 3.49 1.23
N TYR A 80 -10.21 2.46 0.59
CA TYR A 80 -10.58 1.06 0.81
C TYR A 80 -9.40 0.15 1.16
N GLY A 81 -8.18 0.46 0.72
CA GLY A 81 -7.01 -0.39 0.93
C GLY A 81 -6.48 -0.33 2.36
N PHE A 82 -6.07 -1.48 2.92
CA PHE A 82 -5.47 -1.60 4.24
C PHE A 82 -6.33 -1.10 5.41
N ARG A 83 -7.65 -1.13 5.25
CA ARG A 83 -8.61 -0.70 6.27
C ARG A 83 -9.46 -1.87 6.78
N PRO A 84 -9.78 -1.92 8.08
CA PRO A 84 -10.68 -2.93 8.64
C PRO A 84 -12.05 -2.92 7.96
N GLY A 85 -12.60 -4.10 7.69
CA GLY A 85 -13.95 -4.24 7.13
C GLY A 85 -14.12 -3.78 5.68
N ARG A 86 -13.06 -3.32 5.00
CA ARG A 86 -13.08 -2.87 3.60
C ARG A 86 -12.23 -3.76 2.71
N ASN A 87 -12.66 -3.95 1.47
CA ASN A 87 -11.99 -4.82 0.53
C ASN A 87 -12.01 -4.28 -0.91
N GLN A 88 -11.30 -4.96 -1.80
CA GLN A 88 -11.23 -4.56 -3.21
C GLN A 88 -12.59 -4.59 -3.93
N HIS A 89 -13.50 -5.47 -3.55
CA HIS A 89 -14.81 -5.53 -4.19
C HIS A 89 -15.68 -4.32 -3.80
N ASP A 90 -15.52 -3.80 -2.60
CA ASP A 90 -16.22 -2.58 -2.18
C ASP A 90 -15.71 -1.36 -2.96
N ALA A 91 -14.39 -1.27 -3.19
CA ALA A 91 -13.81 -0.27 -4.09
C ALA A 91 -14.38 -0.38 -5.52
N LEU A 92 -14.51 -1.61 -6.06
CA LEU A 92 -15.09 -1.83 -7.39
C LEU A 92 -16.59 -1.46 -7.45
N LYS A 93 -17.37 -1.73 -6.40
CA LYS A 93 -18.77 -1.31 -6.28
C LYS A 93 -18.88 0.22 -6.26
N ALA A 94 -17.99 0.91 -5.54
CA ALA A 94 -17.94 2.38 -5.52
C ALA A 94 -17.58 2.95 -6.90
N CYS A 95 -16.61 2.35 -7.61
CA CYS A 95 -16.32 2.71 -8.99
C CYS A 95 -17.57 2.54 -9.89
N LYS A 96 -18.25 1.40 -9.78
CA LYS A 96 -19.48 1.12 -10.54
C LYS A 96 -20.55 2.19 -10.28
N LYS A 97 -20.78 2.56 -9.02
CA LYS A 97 -21.73 3.63 -8.63
C LYS A 97 -21.41 4.94 -9.34
N ASN A 98 -20.16 5.40 -9.27
CA ASN A 98 -19.73 6.64 -9.92
C ASN A 98 -19.97 6.60 -11.45
N VAL A 99 -19.69 5.47 -12.10
CA VAL A 99 -19.91 5.29 -13.55
C VAL A 99 -21.39 5.27 -13.91
N ASP A 100 -22.24 4.63 -13.10
CA ASP A 100 -23.69 4.58 -13.30
C ASP A 100 -24.32 5.98 -13.16
N GLU A 101 -23.72 6.87 -12.34
CA GLU A 101 -24.10 8.28 -12.19
C GLU A 101 -23.53 9.20 -13.30
N GLY A 102 -22.88 8.63 -14.32
CA GLY A 102 -22.42 9.34 -15.51
C GLY A 102 -20.98 9.86 -15.45
N TYR A 103 -20.20 9.51 -14.43
CA TYR A 103 -18.79 9.86 -14.32
C TYR A 103 -17.94 8.78 -15.00
N VAL A 104 -17.81 8.89 -16.32
CA VAL A 104 -17.23 7.83 -17.17
C VAL A 104 -15.77 8.09 -17.58
N TYR A 105 -15.27 9.30 -17.39
CA TYR A 105 -13.85 9.60 -17.57
C TYR A 105 -13.14 9.54 -16.23
N VAL A 106 -11.94 8.98 -16.23
CA VAL A 106 -11.17 8.84 -15.02
C VAL A 106 -9.74 9.32 -15.20
N VAL A 107 -9.22 9.91 -14.14
CA VAL A 107 -7.79 10.04 -13.91
C VAL A 107 -7.35 8.80 -13.15
N SER A 108 -6.56 7.94 -13.78
CA SER A 108 -5.86 6.86 -13.10
C SER A 108 -4.50 7.39 -12.68
N MET A 109 -4.34 7.65 -11.39
CA MET A 109 -3.15 8.27 -10.85
C MET A 109 -2.21 7.19 -10.29
N ASP A 110 -0.94 7.26 -10.69
CA ASP A 110 0.14 6.40 -10.20
C ASP A 110 1.20 7.28 -9.53
N LEU A 111 1.54 6.97 -8.30
CA LEU A 111 2.62 7.64 -7.58
C LEU A 111 3.94 6.90 -7.80
N GLU A 112 5.01 7.66 -8.06
CA GLU A 112 6.31 7.05 -8.31
C GLU A 112 6.90 6.45 -7.05
N LYS A 113 6.95 5.11 -6.99
CA LYS A 113 7.54 4.38 -5.86
C LYS A 113 7.06 4.88 -4.49
N PHE A 114 5.76 5.12 -4.34
CA PHE A 114 5.16 5.80 -3.19
C PHE A 114 5.82 5.43 -1.85
N PHE A 115 5.87 4.15 -1.49
CA PHE A 115 6.46 3.74 -0.21
C PHE A 115 7.96 4.02 -0.09
N ASP A 116 8.68 4.12 -1.21
CA ASP A 116 10.13 4.38 -1.20
C ASP A 116 10.47 5.88 -1.15
N THR A 117 9.49 6.77 -1.37
CA THR A 117 9.69 8.23 -1.52
C THR A 117 8.86 9.07 -0.56
N VAL A 118 8.19 8.47 0.43
CA VAL A 118 7.46 9.24 1.46
C VAL A 118 8.44 10.10 2.24
N ASN A 119 8.19 11.41 2.27
CA ASN A 119 8.98 12.34 3.07
C ASN A 119 8.73 12.10 4.57
N HIS A 120 9.79 11.78 5.33
CA HIS A 120 9.68 11.47 6.75
C HIS A 120 9.16 12.65 7.56
N SER A 121 9.65 13.87 7.32
CA SER A 121 9.22 15.07 8.06
C SER A 121 7.74 15.35 7.85
N LYS A 122 7.25 15.23 6.61
CA LYS A 122 5.84 15.41 6.29
C LYS A 122 4.96 14.35 6.94
N LEU A 123 5.36 13.07 6.87
CA LEU A 123 4.62 11.99 7.53
C LEU A 123 4.57 12.20 9.05
N ILE A 124 5.67 12.57 9.68
CA ILE A 124 5.73 12.84 11.13
C ILE A 124 4.87 14.05 11.50
N GLU A 125 4.87 15.11 10.69
CA GLU A 125 3.98 16.26 10.87
C GLU A 125 2.50 15.83 10.88
N VAL A 126 2.07 15.03 9.89
CA VAL A 126 0.69 14.57 9.78
C VAL A 126 0.32 13.65 10.95
N LEU A 127 1.19 12.71 11.32
CA LEU A 127 0.98 11.82 12.48
C LEU A 127 0.83 12.62 13.79
N SER A 128 1.65 13.66 13.99
CA SER A 128 1.66 14.49 15.22
C SER A 128 0.40 15.33 15.40
N ARG A 129 -0.38 15.54 14.34
CA ARG A 129 -1.68 16.22 14.45
C ARG A 129 -2.68 15.42 15.30
N THR A 130 -2.60 14.09 15.23
CA THR A 130 -3.49 13.15 15.92
C THR A 130 -2.83 12.52 17.16
N ILE A 131 -1.58 12.08 17.04
CA ILE A 131 -0.86 11.42 18.14
C ILE A 131 -0.27 12.47 19.07
N LYS A 132 -0.75 12.50 20.32
CA LYS A 132 -0.29 13.46 21.33
C LYS A 132 0.72 12.87 22.31
N ASP A 133 0.94 11.55 22.30
CA ASP A 133 1.98 10.92 23.13
C ASP A 133 3.37 11.22 22.56
N GLY A 134 4.18 11.92 23.35
CA GLY A 134 5.54 12.33 22.97
C GLY A 134 6.55 11.19 22.79
N ARG A 135 6.15 9.91 23.05
CA ARG A 135 7.00 8.73 22.89
C ARG A 135 6.72 7.98 21.59
N VAL A 136 5.46 7.97 21.15
CA VAL A 136 5.01 7.19 19.99
C VAL A 136 5.52 7.77 18.69
N VAL A 137 5.40 9.08 18.48
CA VAL A 137 5.87 9.73 17.24
C VAL A 137 7.39 9.59 17.07
N PRO A 138 8.23 9.84 18.11
CA PRO A 138 9.67 9.55 18.03
C PRO A 138 10.00 8.08 17.76
N LEU A 139 9.22 7.14 18.30
CA LEU A 139 9.41 5.72 18.02
C LEU A 139 9.14 5.40 16.54
N ILE A 140 8.04 5.93 15.97
CA ILE A 140 7.75 5.79 14.55
C ILE A 140 8.89 6.40 13.72
N HIS A 141 9.36 7.59 14.05
CA HIS A 141 10.48 8.23 13.37
C HIS A 141 11.75 7.37 13.40
N LYS A 142 12.02 6.69 14.53
CA LYS A 142 13.15 5.74 14.62
C LYS A 142 12.95 4.54 13.67
N TYR A 143 11.73 4.03 13.52
CA TYR A 143 11.46 2.97 12.55
C TYR A 143 11.67 3.41 11.10
N LEU A 144 11.30 4.64 10.76
CA LEU A 144 11.54 5.19 9.43
C LEU A 144 13.04 5.33 9.11
N ASN A 145 13.84 5.69 10.13
CA ASN A 145 15.29 5.88 10.01
C ASN A 145 16.14 4.65 10.39
N ALA A 146 15.52 3.50 10.63
CA ALA A 146 16.24 2.30 11.06
C ALA A 146 17.25 1.78 10.03
N GLY A 147 17.16 2.22 8.79
CA GLY A 147 18.02 1.80 7.69
C GLY A 147 17.66 0.43 7.12
N VAL A 148 18.43 0.03 6.13
CA VAL A 148 18.25 -1.20 5.37
C VAL A 148 19.55 -1.99 5.32
N LEU A 149 19.45 -3.31 5.50
CA LEU A 149 20.53 -4.25 5.24
C LEU A 149 20.31 -4.91 3.89
N GLN A 150 21.21 -4.69 2.94
CA GLN A 150 21.21 -5.35 1.64
C GLN A 150 22.57 -6.02 1.41
N ASN A 151 22.56 -7.32 1.19
CA ASN A 151 23.79 -8.12 0.96
C ASN A 151 24.89 -7.94 2.04
N GLY A 152 24.47 -7.72 3.30
CA GLY A 152 25.39 -7.49 4.41
C GLY A 152 25.84 -6.02 4.59
N PHE A 153 25.50 -5.13 3.68
CA PHE A 153 25.83 -3.70 3.78
C PHE A 153 24.64 -2.92 4.37
N PHE A 154 24.96 -1.97 5.25
CA PHE A 154 23.99 -1.05 5.84
C PHE A 154 23.80 0.18 4.95
N GLU A 155 22.57 0.50 4.63
CA GLU A 155 22.18 1.74 3.95
C GLU A 155 21.27 2.56 4.88
N LYS A 156 21.59 3.81 5.08
CA LYS A 156 20.74 4.76 5.81
C LYS A 156 19.52 5.10 4.98
N THR A 157 18.37 5.24 5.62
CA THR A 157 17.12 5.70 4.98
C THR A 157 16.83 7.13 5.40
N GLU A 158 16.66 8.04 4.43
CA GLU A 158 16.31 9.46 4.66
C GLU A 158 14.88 9.78 4.19
N GLU A 159 14.31 8.90 3.39
CA GLU A 159 12.94 8.93 2.89
C GLU A 159 12.39 7.51 2.78
N GLY A 160 11.08 7.41 2.64
CA GLY A 160 10.37 6.16 2.42
C GLY A 160 9.90 5.46 3.70
N VAL A 161 8.93 4.60 3.52
CA VAL A 161 8.38 3.70 4.56
C VAL A 161 8.71 2.27 4.15
N PRO A 162 9.45 1.49 4.96
CA PRO A 162 9.87 0.15 4.59
C PRO A 162 8.68 -0.76 4.25
N GLN A 163 8.59 -1.23 3.00
CA GLN A 163 7.53 -2.14 2.57
C GLN A 163 7.71 -3.52 3.20
N GLY A 164 6.75 -3.96 4.03
CA GLY A 164 6.75 -5.30 4.66
C GLY A 164 6.62 -5.31 6.18
N GLY A 165 6.71 -4.15 6.82
CA GLY A 165 6.37 -3.98 8.24
C GLY A 165 4.87 -3.75 8.46
N PRO A 166 4.30 -4.14 9.61
CA PRO A 166 2.89 -3.92 9.95
C PRO A 166 2.47 -2.45 9.99
N LEU A 167 3.39 -1.55 10.35
CA LEU A 167 3.14 -0.11 10.47
C LEU A 167 3.02 0.59 9.11
N SER A 168 3.65 0.07 8.07
CA SER A 168 3.76 0.72 6.76
C SER A 168 2.41 0.99 6.06
N PRO A 169 1.43 0.07 6.08
CA PRO A 169 0.11 0.33 5.51
C PRO A 169 -0.64 1.48 6.20
N LEU A 170 -0.54 1.58 7.52
CA LEU A 170 -1.14 2.68 8.27
C LEU A 170 -0.48 4.02 7.92
N CYS A 171 0.85 4.09 7.94
CA CYS A 171 1.61 5.29 7.56
C CYS A 171 1.26 5.72 6.12
N GLY A 172 1.16 4.76 5.19
CA GLY A 172 0.74 5.04 3.82
C GLY A 172 -0.67 5.64 3.73
N ASN A 173 -1.63 5.07 4.46
CA ASN A 173 -2.99 5.59 4.49
C ASN A 173 -3.07 6.97 5.15
N VAL A 174 -2.34 7.22 6.24
CA VAL A 174 -2.28 8.52 6.91
C VAL A 174 -1.76 9.59 5.96
N MET A 175 -0.68 9.30 5.22
CA MET A 175 -0.11 10.23 4.25
C MET A 175 -1.08 10.51 3.09
N LEU A 176 -1.68 9.48 2.50
CA LEU A 176 -2.60 9.60 1.37
C LEU A 176 -3.97 10.15 1.76
N ASN A 177 -4.34 10.11 3.04
CA ASN A 177 -5.57 10.73 3.51
C ASN A 177 -5.57 12.26 3.34
N GLU A 178 -4.40 12.90 3.34
CA GLU A 178 -4.30 14.33 3.03
C GLU A 178 -4.68 14.60 1.56
N GLN A 179 -4.27 13.72 0.63
CA GLN A 179 -4.74 13.77 -0.76
C GLN A 179 -6.26 13.52 -0.87
N ASP A 180 -6.77 12.55 -0.12
CA ASP A 180 -8.20 12.20 -0.13
C ASP A 180 -9.04 13.40 0.36
N LYS A 181 -8.65 14.03 1.48
CA LYS A 181 -9.29 15.23 2.01
C LYS A 181 -9.28 16.39 1.01
N GLU A 182 -8.17 16.59 0.31
CA GLU A 182 -8.07 17.64 -0.70
C GLU A 182 -8.99 17.37 -1.90
N LEU A 183 -9.09 16.11 -2.34
CA LEU A 183 -10.03 15.72 -3.38
C LEU A 183 -11.49 15.94 -2.94
N GLU A 184 -11.85 15.62 -1.70
CA GLU A 184 -13.18 15.88 -1.13
C GLU A 184 -13.45 17.38 -1.00
N ARG A 185 -12.50 18.15 -0.49
CA ARG A 185 -12.61 19.62 -0.39
C ARG A 185 -12.89 20.30 -1.73
N ARG A 186 -12.30 19.74 -2.81
CA ARG A 186 -12.55 20.21 -4.18
C ARG A 186 -13.82 19.65 -4.82
N GLY A 187 -14.57 18.79 -4.11
CA GLY A 187 -15.79 18.16 -4.60
C GLY A 187 -15.55 17.08 -5.66
N HIS A 188 -14.37 16.50 -5.71
CA HIS A 188 -14.07 15.41 -6.63
C HIS A 188 -14.58 14.07 -6.12
N ARG A 189 -15.12 13.26 -7.03
CA ARG A 189 -15.44 11.86 -6.79
C ARG A 189 -14.21 11.00 -7.07
N PHE A 190 -13.85 10.15 -6.15
CA PHE A 190 -12.70 9.26 -6.31
C PHE A 190 -12.91 7.94 -5.58
N VAL A 191 -12.07 6.98 -5.89
CA VAL A 191 -11.94 5.70 -5.19
C VAL A 191 -10.46 5.40 -5.10
N ARG A 192 -9.96 5.21 -3.88
CA ARG A 192 -8.57 4.85 -3.62
C ARG A 192 -8.45 3.48 -2.95
N TYR A 193 -7.53 2.67 -3.45
CA TYR A 193 -7.13 1.40 -2.83
C TYR A 193 -5.61 1.39 -2.66
N ALA A 194 -5.13 1.59 -1.44
CA ALA A 194 -3.71 1.86 -1.13
C ALA A 194 -3.21 3.08 -1.93
N ASP A 195 -2.17 2.92 -2.75
CA ASP A 195 -1.59 3.94 -3.64
C ASP A 195 -2.29 4.06 -5.01
N ASP A 196 -3.16 3.10 -5.37
CA ASP A 196 -3.95 3.14 -6.60
C ASP A 196 -5.20 4.02 -6.44
N ALA A 197 -5.28 5.15 -7.13
CA ALA A 197 -6.42 6.07 -7.08
C ALA A 197 -7.05 6.30 -8.46
N LEU A 198 -8.39 6.28 -8.50
CA LEU A 198 -9.20 6.69 -9.64
C LEU A 198 -10.03 7.92 -9.27
N ILE A 199 -9.85 9.04 -9.98
CA ILE A 199 -10.67 10.25 -9.81
C ILE A 199 -11.66 10.29 -10.99
N PHE A 200 -12.94 10.43 -10.69
CA PHE A 200 -14.03 10.29 -11.64
C PHE A 200 -14.53 11.64 -12.12
N CYS A 201 -14.68 11.80 -13.44
CA CYS A 201 -15.13 13.02 -14.10
C CYS A 201 -16.19 12.71 -15.16
N ARG A 202 -17.04 13.70 -15.49
CA ARG A 202 -18.08 13.56 -16.52
C ARG A 202 -17.52 13.67 -17.94
N SER A 203 -16.44 14.41 -18.14
CA SER A 203 -15.81 14.63 -19.45
C SER A 203 -14.30 14.49 -19.39
N ARG A 204 -13.68 14.21 -20.54
CA ARG A 204 -12.23 14.14 -20.68
C ARG A 204 -11.56 15.47 -20.30
N LYS A 205 -12.10 16.60 -20.78
CA LYS A 205 -11.59 17.94 -20.47
C LYS A 205 -11.62 18.23 -18.95
N SER A 206 -12.68 17.81 -18.27
CA SER A 206 -12.76 17.93 -16.80
C SER A 206 -11.70 17.08 -16.12
N ALA A 207 -11.47 15.84 -16.56
CA ALA A 207 -10.45 14.96 -15.99
C ALA A 207 -9.02 15.50 -16.20
N GLU A 208 -8.72 16.03 -17.39
CA GLU A 208 -7.42 16.67 -17.69
C GLU A 208 -7.19 17.89 -16.78
N ARG A 209 -8.20 18.75 -16.59
CA ARG A 209 -8.13 19.89 -15.68
C ARG A 209 -7.96 19.45 -14.22
N THR A 210 -8.68 18.41 -13.79
CA THR A 210 -8.55 17.87 -12.43
C THR A 210 -7.13 17.36 -12.19
N LEU A 211 -6.57 16.61 -13.14
CA LEU A 211 -5.19 16.13 -13.06
C LEU A 211 -4.20 17.30 -12.95
N ALA A 212 -4.32 18.30 -13.83
CA ALA A 212 -3.43 19.47 -13.81
C ALA A 212 -3.46 20.23 -12.48
N ASN A 213 -4.62 20.28 -11.82
CA ASN A 213 -4.80 21.00 -10.57
C ASN A 213 -4.41 20.21 -9.32
N ILE A 214 -4.48 18.88 -9.33
CA ILE A 214 -4.15 18.07 -8.15
C ILE A 214 -2.64 17.78 -8.04
N ILE A 215 -1.93 17.74 -9.15
CA ILE A 215 -0.50 17.48 -9.18
C ILE A 215 0.31 18.47 -8.34
N PRO A 216 0.11 19.80 -8.45
CA PRO A 216 0.84 20.77 -7.63
C PRO A 216 0.66 20.53 -6.11
N PHE A 217 -0.52 20.11 -5.68
CA PHE A 217 -0.76 19.76 -4.29
C PHE A 217 0.03 18.49 -3.87
N ILE A 218 -0.02 17.44 -4.69
CA ILE A 218 0.67 16.18 -4.40
C ILE A 218 2.20 16.40 -4.35
N GLU A 219 2.74 17.15 -5.29
CA GLU A 219 4.20 17.37 -5.40
C GLU A 219 4.70 18.48 -4.46
N GLY A 220 3.93 19.55 -4.28
CA GLY A 220 4.32 20.71 -3.47
C GLY A 220 4.01 20.57 -1.97
N GLU A 221 2.83 20.01 -1.63
CA GLU A 221 2.39 19.93 -0.23
C GLU A 221 2.68 18.56 0.42
N LEU A 222 2.58 17.48 -0.35
CA LEU A 222 2.82 16.13 0.15
C LEU A 222 4.24 15.63 -0.15
N PHE A 223 4.99 16.33 -0.98
CA PHE A 223 6.34 15.94 -1.44
C PHE A 223 6.37 14.54 -2.09
N LEU A 224 5.25 14.11 -2.69
CA LEU A 224 5.14 12.86 -3.41
C LEU A 224 5.32 13.12 -4.90
N LYS A 225 5.89 12.16 -5.64
CA LYS A 225 6.09 12.30 -7.09
C LYS A 225 5.00 11.57 -7.87
N VAL A 226 4.36 12.26 -8.79
CA VAL A 226 3.40 11.66 -9.71
C VAL A 226 4.13 11.02 -10.89
N ASN A 227 3.92 9.75 -11.12
CA ASN A 227 4.45 9.02 -12.28
C ASN A 227 3.70 9.45 -13.55
N ARG A 228 4.21 10.48 -14.24
CA ARG A 228 3.60 11.04 -15.44
C ARG A 228 3.44 10.04 -16.58
N ALA A 229 4.35 9.05 -16.67
CA ALA A 229 4.31 8.04 -17.73
C ALA A 229 3.18 7.01 -17.56
N LYS A 230 2.76 6.76 -16.32
CA LYS A 230 1.70 5.80 -15.98
C LYS A 230 0.37 6.47 -15.64
N THR A 231 0.40 7.70 -15.17
CA THR A 231 -0.82 8.48 -14.90
C THR A 231 -1.55 8.77 -16.20
N THR A 232 -2.82 8.40 -16.30
CA THR A 232 -3.58 8.52 -17.55
C THR A 232 -4.96 9.12 -17.32
N VAL A 233 -5.42 9.89 -18.31
CA VAL A 233 -6.80 10.34 -18.42
C VAL A 233 -7.49 9.56 -19.52
N THR A 234 -8.48 8.74 -19.18
CA THR A 234 -9.15 7.89 -20.15
C THR A 234 -10.58 7.56 -19.77
N HIS A 235 -11.32 6.96 -20.69
CA HIS A 235 -12.65 6.40 -20.41
C HIS A 235 -12.52 5.13 -19.58
N ILE A 236 -13.39 4.93 -18.59
CA ILE A 236 -13.34 3.82 -17.62
C ILE A 236 -13.27 2.43 -18.26
N SER A 237 -13.86 2.23 -19.45
CA SER A 237 -13.80 0.95 -20.16
C SER A 237 -12.39 0.52 -20.59
N ARG A 238 -11.41 1.43 -20.58
CA ARG A 238 -10.02 1.16 -20.94
C ARG A 238 -9.13 0.94 -19.72
N ILE A 239 -9.68 1.10 -18.52
CA ILE A 239 -8.93 0.96 -17.25
C ILE A 239 -8.88 -0.50 -16.80
N LYS A 240 -7.69 -0.88 -16.32
CA LYS A 240 -7.51 -2.04 -15.43
C LYS A 240 -7.36 -1.50 -14.02
N TYR A 241 -8.28 -1.85 -13.11
CA TYR A 241 -8.21 -1.46 -11.70
C TYR A 241 -8.42 -2.68 -10.81
N LEU A 242 -7.52 -2.92 -9.87
CA LEU A 242 -7.53 -4.07 -8.94
C LEU A 242 -7.74 -5.42 -9.65
N GLY A 243 -7.16 -5.59 -10.84
CA GLY A 243 -7.30 -6.84 -11.61
C GLY A 243 -8.57 -6.94 -12.45
N TYR A 244 -9.45 -5.94 -12.44
CA TYR A 244 -10.72 -5.93 -13.16
C TYR A 244 -10.77 -4.90 -14.29
N ALA A 245 -11.67 -5.12 -15.24
CA ALA A 245 -12.03 -4.19 -16.33
C ALA A 245 -13.52 -3.86 -16.23
N PHE A 246 -13.89 -2.63 -16.62
CA PHE A 246 -15.26 -2.13 -16.59
C PHE A 246 -15.86 -2.15 -17.99
N TYR A 247 -17.16 -2.45 -18.09
CA TYR A 247 -17.92 -2.43 -19.34
C TYR A 247 -19.39 -2.05 -19.08
N ARG A 248 -20.09 -1.60 -20.13
CA ARG A 248 -21.52 -1.33 -20.05
C ARG A 248 -22.33 -2.49 -20.61
N TYR A 249 -23.40 -2.85 -19.91
CA TYR A 249 -24.37 -3.82 -20.35
C TYR A 249 -25.78 -3.35 -19.96
N LYS A 250 -26.70 -3.23 -20.93
CA LYS A 250 -28.07 -2.71 -20.73
C LYS A 250 -28.07 -1.37 -19.95
N GLY A 251 -27.23 -0.42 -20.36
CA GLY A 251 -27.11 0.91 -19.77
C GLY A 251 -26.39 1.00 -18.42
N LYS A 252 -26.12 -0.11 -17.75
CA LYS A 252 -25.47 -0.16 -16.42
C LYS A 252 -23.99 -0.57 -16.51
N CYS A 253 -23.19 -0.02 -15.64
CA CYS A 253 -21.80 -0.43 -15.48
C CYS A 253 -21.70 -1.82 -14.84
N ARG A 254 -20.81 -2.63 -15.37
CA ARG A 254 -20.42 -3.92 -14.81
C ARG A 254 -18.90 -4.06 -14.84
N PHE A 255 -18.35 -4.94 -14.02
CA PHE A 255 -16.93 -5.26 -14.04
C PHE A 255 -16.73 -6.77 -14.23
N ARG A 256 -15.63 -7.14 -14.86
CA ARG A 256 -15.18 -8.51 -15.08
C ARG A 256 -13.70 -8.62 -14.83
N VAL A 257 -13.21 -9.82 -14.56
CA VAL A 257 -11.77 -10.05 -14.45
C VAL A 257 -11.08 -9.59 -15.74
N HIS A 258 -10.01 -8.82 -15.58
CA HIS A 258 -9.30 -8.26 -16.73
C HIS A 258 -8.65 -9.37 -17.57
N PRO A 259 -8.69 -9.33 -18.92
CA PRO A 259 -8.15 -10.38 -19.79
C PRO A 259 -6.69 -10.73 -19.50
N LYS A 260 -5.85 -9.75 -19.12
CA LYS A 260 -4.46 -10.01 -18.71
C LYS A 260 -4.37 -10.91 -17.46
N ALA A 261 -5.26 -10.72 -16.46
CA ALA A 261 -5.30 -11.55 -15.26
C ALA A 261 -5.73 -12.99 -15.57
N VAL A 262 -6.76 -13.14 -16.44
CA VAL A 262 -7.21 -14.46 -16.91
C VAL A 262 -6.08 -15.18 -17.67
N ARG A 263 -5.38 -14.48 -18.56
CA ARG A 263 -4.24 -15.05 -19.29
C ARG A 263 -3.14 -15.54 -18.35
N LYS A 264 -2.74 -14.70 -17.37
CA LYS A 264 -1.74 -15.07 -16.37
C LYS A 264 -2.13 -16.32 -15.58
N MET A 265 -3.40 -16.39 -15.16
CA MET A 265 -3.93 -17.59 -14.48
C MET A 265 -3.80 -18.83 -15.36
N LYS A 266 -4.22 -18.72 -16.64
CA LYS A 266 -4.11 -19.83 -17.60
C LYS A 266 -2.67 -20.25 -17.84
N GLU A 267 -1.73 -19.31 -17.97
CA GLU A 267 -0.30 -19.58 -18.11
C GLU A 267 0.24 -20.30 -16.88
N ARG A 268 -0.13 -19.83 -15.67
CA ARG A 268 0.29 -20.47 -14.43
C ARG A 268 -0.26 -21.89 -14.27
N ILE A 269 -1.53 -22.11 -14.65
CA ILE A 269 -2.11 -23.46 -14.68
C ILE A 269 -1.32 -24.35 -15.65
N ARG A 270 -1.03 -23.87 -16.88
CA ARG A 270 -0.25 -24.64 -17.86
C ARG A 270 1.14 -25.00 -17.33
N GLU A 271 1.86 -24.06 -16.72
CA GLU A 271 3.18 -24.31 -16.10
C GLU A 271 3.15 -25.45 -15.08
N ILE A 272 2.09 -25.49 -14.28
CA ILE A 272 1.92 -26.48 -13.22
C ILE A 272 1.47 -27.83 -13.79
N THR A 273 0.62 -27.82 -14.83
CA THR A 273 0.04 -29.02 -15.42
C THR A 273 0.84 -29.59 -16.60
N GLN A 274 2.05 -29.07 -16.90
CA GLN A 274 2.91 -29.63 -17.94
C GLN A 274 3.26 -31.09 -17.68
N LYS A 275 2.95 -31.98 -18.67
CA LYS A 275 3.09 -33.44 -18.56
C LYS A 275 4.51 -33.93 -18.23
N ASN A 276 5.54 -33.14 -18.56
CA ASN A 276 6.96 -33.51 -18.37
C ASN A 276 7.47 -33.36 -16.92
N LYS A 277 6.64 -32.94 -15.97
CA LYS A 277 7.07 -32.72 -14.58
C LYS A 277 6.71 -33.83 -13.58
N GLY A 278 6.26 -35.01 -14.09
CA GLY A 278 5.90 -36.18 -13.27
C GLY A 278 4.79 -35.91 -12.25
N TRP A 279 3.97 -36.92 -11.95
CA TRP A 279 2.98 -36.88 -10.86
C TRP A 279 3.66 -37.22 -9.52
N SER A 280 4.46 -36.30 -8.96
CA SER A 280 5.06 -36.46 -7.64
C SER A 280 4.18 -35.82 -6.55
N ASN A 281 4.44 -36.13 -5.28
CA ASN A 281 3.79 -35.47 -4.12
C ASN A 281 3.96 -33.94 -4.15
N ASP A 282 5.05 -33.44 -4.77
CA ASP A 282 5.31 -32.02 -5.00
C ASP A 282 4.26 -31.39 -5.95
N TYR A 283 3.71 -32.14 -6.93
CA TYR A 283 2.63 -31.67 -7.80
C TYR A 283 1.32 -31.42 -7.05
N ARG A 284 0.92 -32.32 -6.12
CA ARG A 284 -0.28 -32.15 -5.29
C ARG A 284 -0.15 -30.94 -4.36
N GLN A 285 1.03 -30.70 -3.78
CA GLN A 285 1.30 -29.51 -2.97
C GLN A 285 1.28 -28.22 -3.77
N ARG A 286 1.74 -28.24 -5.03
CA ARG A 286 1.72 -27.05 -5.91
C ARG A 286 0.32 -26.72 -6.41
N VAL A 287 -0.52 -27.70 -6.69
CA VAL A 287 -1.94 -27.49 -7.05
C VAL A 287 -2.73 -27.00 -5.84
N GLY A 288 -2.51 -27.54 -4.65
CA GLY A 288 -3.14 -27.10 -3.41
C GLY A 288 -2.78 -25.66 -2.97
N LYS A 289 -1.69 -25.08 -3.47
CA LYS A 289 -1.32 -23.68 -3.27
C LYS A 289 -1.96 -22.71 -4.27
N LEU A 290 -2.71 -23.23 -5.26
CA LEU A 290 -3.43 -22.44 -6.26
C LEU A 290 -4.93 -22.28 -5.94
N LEU A 291 -5.48 -23.17 -5.14
CA LEU A 291 -6.84 -23.13 -4.59
C LEU A 291 -6.85 -22.43 -3.23
#